data_afc6ab8c962b70c9b0eb4be262624a8a
#
_entry.id   afc6ab8c962b70c9b0eb4be262624a8a
#
_cell.length_a   1.000
_cell.length_b   1.000
_cell.length_c   1.000
_cell.angle_alpha   90.00
_cell.angle_beta   90.00
_cell.angle_gamma   90.00
#
_symmetry.space_group_name_H-M   'P 1'
#
loop_
_entity.id
_entity.type
_entity.pdbx_description
1 polymer ?
#
loop_
_entity_poly.entity_id
_entity_poly.type
_entity_poly.pdbx_seq_one_letter_code
_entity_poly.pdbx_strand_id
1 'polypeptide(L)'
;MLKGDAVEFDEEVSIFNAIQAATNSQDKDLIHFVIDPNVLAILSITARRGMTVNDISRSLKLPLATCYKLVEQMIELGLVARVGTTRTSSRGRAANYTSSLKCVSFTMCDSHVEANITWKNGQKETFRRDFHPDNGNSEDGGRAFHGSFERATVK
;
A
#
# COMPACT_ATOMS: atom_id res chain seq x y z
N MET A 1 -39.86 5.66 -14.27
CA MET A 1 -38.77 5.26 -15.16
C MET A 1 -37.53 6.06 -14.80
N LEU A 2 -36.78 5.61 -13.81
CA LEU A 2 -35.55 6.25 -13.35
C LEU A 2 -34.39 5.37 -13.74
N LYS A 3 -33.61 5.79 -14.77
CA LYS A 3 -32.29 5.26 -15.05
C LYS A 3 -31.36 5.78 -13.95
N GLY A 4 -31.02 4.95 -12.99
CA GLY A 4 -29.95 5.20 -12.05
C GLY A 4 -28.63 4.93 -12.76
N ASP A 5 -27.81 5.95 -12.79
CA ASP A 5 -26.50 5.94 -13.42
C ASP A 5 -25.54 5.05 -12.62
N ALA A 6 -25.17 3.93 -13.22
CA ALA A 6 -24.09 3.05 -12.76
C ALA A 6 -22.76 3.59 -13.28
N VAL A 7 -22.28 4.74 -12.84
CA VAL A 7 -21.05 5.38 -13.31
C VAL A 7 -19.94 5.42 -12.25
N GLU A 8 -20.24 5.03 -11.00
CA GLU A 8 -19.29 5.20 -9.89
C GLU A 8 -18.25 4.07 -9.72
N PHE A 9 -18.44 2.91 -10.37
CA PHE A 9 -17.55 1.75 -10.23
C PHE A 9 -16.32 1.76 -11.16
N ASP A 10 -16.37 2.46 -12.28
CA ASP A 10 -15.29 2.47 -13.27
C ASP A 10 -14.12 3.41 -12.88
N GLU A 11 -14.37 4.46 -12.09
CA GLU A 11 -13.31 5.38 -11.66
C GLU A 11 -12.37 4.77 -10.62
N GLU A 12 -12.88 4.04 -9.63
CA GLU A 12 -12.05 3.38 -8.61
C GLU A 12 -11.15 2.29 -9.23
N VAL A 13 -11.68 1.51 -10.16
CA VAL A 13 -10.90 0.49 -10.90
C VAL A 13 -9.84 1.14 -11.80
N SER A 14 -10.13 2.31 -12.37
CA SER A 14 -9.20 3.07 -13.21
C SER A 14 -8.05 3.65 -12.38
N ILE A 15 -8.32 4.19 -11.19
CA ILE A 15 -7.31 4.69 -10.24
C ILE A 15 -6.40 3.55 -9.78
N PHE A 16 -6.99 2.41 -9.40
CA PHE A 16 -6.24 1.23 -8.99
C PHE A 16 -5.32 0.70 -10.09
N ASN A 17 -5.82 0.60 -11.31
CA ASN A 17 -5.03 0.19 -12.47
C ASN A 17 -3.95 1.22 -12.84
N ALA A 18 -4.22 2.50 -12.70
CA ALA A 18 -3.26 3.56 -12.92
C ALA A 18 -2.11 3.52 -11.90
N ILE A 19 -2.42 3.27 -10.62
CA ILE A 19 -1.43 3.07 -9.57
C ILE A 19 -0.60 1.80 -9.84
N GLN A 20 -1.24 0.71 -10.24
CA GLN A 20 -0.55 -0.54 -10.60
C GLN A 20 0.39 -0.40 -11.81
N ALA A 21 -0.03 0.34 -12.82
CA ALA A 21 0.81 0.59 -13.99
C ALA A 21 2.00 1.50 -13.71
N ALA A 22 2.04 2.12 -12.53
CA ALA A 22 2.91 3.25 -12.17
C ALA A 22 4.27 2.92 -11.61
N THR A 23 4.64 1.69 -11.34
CA THR A 23 5.77 1.39 -10.46
C THR A 23 6.92 0.64 -11.12
N ASN A 24 8.19 1.07 -10.91
CA ASN A 24 9.40 0.28 -11.17
C ASN A 24 9.45 -0.94 -10.25
N SER A 25 10.14 -2.03 -10.60
CA SER A 25 9.91 -3.35 -10.01
C SER A 25 10.05 -3.45 -8.47
N GLN A 26 10.89 -2.63 -7.81
CA GLN A 26 10.99 -2.62 -6.34
C GLN A 26 10.04 -1.62 -5.67
N ASP A 27 9.83 -0.46 -6.27
CA ASP A 27 8.86 0.54 -5.79
C ASP A 27 7.41 0.10 -6.08
N LYS A 28 7.24 -0.71 -7.13
CA LYS A 28 6.01 -1.40 -7.51
C LYS A 28 5.46 -2.24 -6.37
N ASP A 29 6.33 -3.04 -5.78
CA ASP A 29 5.95 -3.98 -4.73
C ASP A 29 5.47 -3.22 -3.48
N LEU A 30 6.14 -2.14 -3.09
CA LEU A 30 5.78 -1.38 -1.90
C LEU A 30 4.42 -0.68 -2.04
N ILE A 31 4.22 0.10 -3.11
CA ILE A 31 2.97 0.87 -3.28
C ILE A 31 1.79 -0.07 -3.52
N HIS A 32 1.95 -1.04 -4.42
CA HIS A 32 0.93 -2.03 -4.70
C HIS A 32 0.53 -2.78 -3.42
N PHE A 33 1.51 -3.10 -2.58
CA PHE A 33 1.28 -3.80 -1.33
C PHE A 33 0.59 -2.91 -0.29
N VAL A 34 0.99 -1.63 -0.19
CA VAL A 34 0.41 -0.69 0.79
C VAL A 34 -1.04 -0.34 0.48
N ILE A 35 -1.47 -0.36 -0.78
CA ILE A 35 -2.89 -0.11 -1.15
C ILE A 35 -3.81 -1.32 -0.94
N ASP A 36 -3.27 -2.52 -0.66
CA ASP A 36 -4.11 -3.69 -0.34
C ASP A 36 -4.95 -3.39 0.92
N PRO A 37 -6.29 -3.58 0.87
CA PRO A 37 -7.17 -3.27 2.00
C PRO A 37 -6.81 -4.02 3.29
N ASN A 38 -6.33 -5.26 3.19
CA ASN A 38 -5.93 -6.04 4.35
C ASN A 38 -4.63 -5.50 4.96
N VAL A 39 -3.69 -5.08 4.11
CA VAL A 39 -2.44 -4.45 4.54
C VAL A 39 -2.73 -3.12 5.23
N LEU A 40 -3.56 -2.26 4.64
CA LEU A 40 -4.00 -1.01 5.26
C LEU A 40 -4.69 -1.24 6.61
N ALA A 41 -5.55 -2.26 6.70
CA ALA A 41 -6.21 -2.61 7.95
C ALA A 41 -5.20 -3.06 9.01
N ILE A 42 -4.23 -3.92 8.67
CA ILE A 42 -3.16 -4.35 9.58
C ILE A 42 -2.32 -3.16 10.04
N LEU A 43 -1.89 -2.29 9.12
CA LEU A 43 -1.14 -1.07 9.45
C LEU A 43 -1.91 -0.17 10.41
N SER A 44 -3.21 -0.01 10.18
CA SER A 44 -4.09 0.82 11.01
C SER A 44 -4.19 0.29 12.45
N ILE A 45 -4.47 -1.00 12.64
CA ILE A 45 -4.64 -1.57 13.99
C ILE A 45 -3.33 -1.72 14.75
N THR A 46 -2.21 -1.89 14.04
CA THR A 46 -0.86 -2.00 14.63
C THR A 46 -0.18 -0.65 14.82
N ALA A 47 -0.78 0.45 14.34
CA ALA A 47 -0.18 1.79 14.42
C ALA A 47 -0.01 2.30 15.86
N ARG A 48 -0.95 1.96 16.74
CA ARG A 48 -1.03 2.47 18.12
C ARG A 48 -0.37 1.56 19.15
N ARG A 49 -0.39 0.25 18.92
CA ARG A 49 0.16 -0.74 19.84
C ARG A 49 0.67 -1.96 19.09
N GLY A 50 1.66 -2.63 19.68
CA GLY A 50 2.11 -3.92 19.17
C GLY A 50 1.02 -4.99 19.30
N MET A 51 0.83 -5.79 18.26
CA MET A 51 -0.15 -6.87 18.21
C MET A 51 0.51 -8.15 17.72
N THR A 52 0.05 -9.30 18.26
CA THR A 52 0.45 -10.60 17.73
C THR A 52 -0.32 -10.92 16.46
N VAL A 53 0.20 -11.85 15.63
CA VAL A 53 -0.51 -12.28 14.42
C VAL A 53 -1.88 -12.88 14.75
N ASN A 54 -2.01 -13.59 15.87
CA ASN A 54 -3.29 -14.10 16.36
C ASN A 54 -4.29 -12.97 16.67
N ASP A 55 -3.82 -11.89 17.32
CA ASP A 55 -4.70 -10.75 17.65
C ASP A 55 -5.12 -10.00 16.37
N ILE A 56 -4.22 -9.87 15.40
CA ILE A 56 -4.52 -9.31 14.08
C ILE A 56 -5.60 -10.14 13.38
N SER A 57 -5.40 -11.45 13.30
CA SER A 57 -6.35 -12.40 12.70
C SER A 57 -7.74 -12.29 13.32
N ARG A 58 -7.83 -12.26 14.66
CA ARG A 58 -9.10 -12.11 15.37
C ARG A 58 -9.75 -10.76 15.13
N SER A 59 -8.97 -9.69 15.17
CA SER A 59 -9.48 -8.32 15.03
C SER A 59 -10.04 -8.05 13.64
N LEU A 60 -9.37 -8.57 12.61
CA LEU A 60 -9.75 -8.35 11.21
C LEU A 60 -10.59 -9.48 10.62
N LYS A 61 -10.80 -10.56 11.39
CA LYS A 61 -11.51 -11.77 10.93
C LYS A 61 -10.87 -12.39 9.67
N LEU A 62 -9.55 -12.28 9.56
CA LEU A 62 -8.78 -12.87 8.48
C LEU A 62 -8.26 -14.25 8.87
N PRO A 63 -8.12 -15.20 7.92
CA PRO A 63 -7.47 -16.48 8.18
C PRO A 63 -6.05 -16.29 8.74
N LEU A 64 -5.70 -17.04 9.74
CA LEU A 64 -4.41 -16.93 10.44
C LEU A 64 -3.22 -17.10 9.48
N ALA A 65 -3.30 -18.05 8.55
CA ALA A 65 -2.27 -18.27 7.52
C ALA A 65 -2.09 -17.05 6.61
N THR A 66 -3.18 -16.38 6.24
CA THR A 66 -3.14 -15.12 5.47
C THR A 66 -2.45 -14.03 6.26
N CYS A 67 -2.76 -13.88 7.55
CA CYS A 67 -2.11 -12.88 8.40
C CYS A 67 -0.61 -13.13 8.55
N TYR A 68 -0.18 -14.38 8.71
CA TYR A 68 1.25 -14.70 8.75
C TYR A 68 1.96 -14.28 7.46
N LYS A 69 1.41 -14.66 6.30
CA LYS A 69 1.98 -14.31 4.99
C LYS A 69 2.07 -12.78 4.80
N LEU A 70 0.99 -12.05 5.13
CA LEU A 70 0.98 -10.59 4.99
C LEU A 70 1.98 -9.93 5.93
N VAL A 71 2.02 -10.32 7.21
CA VAL A 71 2.95 -9.75 8.18
C VAL A 71 4.40 -10.03 7.81
N GLU A 72 4.72 -11.22 7.29
CA GLU A 72 6.07 -11.56 6.81
C GLU A 72 6.50 -10.64 5.65
N GLN A 73 5.65 -10.49 4.65
CA GLN A 73 5.90 -9.54 3.54
C GLN A 73 6.01 -8.09 4.02
N MET A 74 5.18 -7.70 4.99
CA MET A 74 5.26 -6.35 5.59
C MET A 74 6.57 -6.12 6.35
N ILE A 75 7.13 -7.15 6.98
CA ILE A 75 8.46 -7.08 7.63
C ILE A 75 9.55 -6.89 6.56
N GLU A 76 9.53 -7.67 5.49
CA GLU A 76 10.49 -7.58 4.38
C GLU A 76 10.50 -6.18 3.74
N LEU A 77 9.33 -5.56 3.62
CA LEU A 77 9.16 -4.20 3.09
C LEU A 77 9.39 -3.10 4.15
N GLY A 78 9.68 -3.46 5.41
CA GLY A 78 9.89 -2.50 6.48
C GLY A 78 8.62 -1.79 6.98
N LEU A 79 7.43 -2.22 6.54
CA LEU A 79 6.14 -1.61 6.89
C LEU A 79 5.72 -1.87 8.33
N VAL A 80 6.15 -2.99 8.90
CA VAL A 80 5.98 -3.34 10.31
C VAL A 80 7.30 -3.77 10.92
N ALA A 81 7.45 -3.51 12.22
CA ALA A 81 8.61 -3.92 12.99
C ALA A 81 8.18 -4.79 14.17
N ARG A 82 9.04 -5.74 14.53
CA ARG A 82 8.88 -6.53 15.74
C ARG A 82 9.30 -5.69 16.96
N VAL A 83 8.40 -5.54 17.94
CA VAL A 83 8.62 -4.67 19.10
C VAL A 83 8.68 -5.41 20.44
N GLY A 84 8.61 -6.72 20.43
CA GLY A 84 8.68 -7.52 21.64
C GLY A 84 7.90 -8.82 21.54
N THR A 85 7.61 -9.42 22.67
CA THR A 85 6.84 -10.67 22.76
C THR A 85 5.81 -10.60 23.86
N THR A 86 4.66 -11.23 23.64
CA THR A 86 3.61 -11.42 24.65
C THR A 86 3.50 -12.91 25.02
N ARG A 87 3.26 -13.19 26.29
CA ARG A 87 2.92 -14.55 26.74
C ARG A 87 1.56 -14.95 26.18
N THR A 88 1.51 -16.13 25.59
CA THR A 88 0.25 -16.74 25.14
C THR A 88 -0.31 -17.67 26.24
N SER A 89 -1.63 -17.88 26.18
CA SER A 89 -2.32 -18.82 27.12
C SER A 89 -1.81 -20.27 27.06
N SER A 90 -1.16 -20.65 25.94
CA SER A 90 -0.60 -21.97 25.69
C SER A 90 0.89 -22.11 26.10
N ARG A 91 1.36 -21.36 27.11
CA ARG A 91 2.75 -21.34 27.60
C ARG A 91 3.85 -20.94 26.60
N GLY A 92 3.47 -20.41 25.44
CA GLY A 92 4.41 -19.89 24.46
C GLY A 92 4.60 -18.38 24.56
N ARG A 93 5.50 -17.85 23.72
CA ARG A 93 5.65 -16.42 23.48
C ARG A 93 5.35 -16.12 22.01
N ALA A 94 4.51 -15.14 21.76
CA ALA A 94 4.22 -14.65 20.42
C ALA A 94 4.87 -13.29 20.22
N ALA A 95 5.45 -13.07 19.04
CA ALA A 95 6.01 -11.77 18.66
C ALA A 95 4.91 -10.73 18.47
N ASN A 96 5.18 -9.51 18.91
CA ASN A 96 4.34 -8.34 18.65
C ASN A 96 4.92 -7.52 17.51
N TYR A 97 4.05 -7.04 16.67
CA TYR A 97 4.38 -6.22 15.50
C TYR A 97 3.67 -4.87 15.58
N THR A 98 4.36 -3.80 15.21
CA THR A 98 3.82 -2.45 15.13
C THR A 98 4.10 -1.86 13.76
N SER A 99 3.19 -1.03 13.26
CA SER A 99 3.40 -0.30 12.01
C SER A 99 4.59 0.63 12.13
N SER A 100 5.46 0.65 11.12
CA SER A 100 6.56 1.60 10.97
C SER A 100 6.11 2.91 10.33
N LEU A 101 4.90 2.93 9.75
CA LEU A 101 4.36 4.09 9.06
C LEU A 101 3.66 5.04 10.02
N LYS A 102 3.88 6.34 9.82
CA LYS A 102 3.16 7.42 10.47
C LYS A 102 1.94 7.85 9.65
N CYS A 103 2.13 7.99 8.34
CA CYS A 103 1.09 8.42 7.42
C CYS A 103 1.38 7.91 6.01
N VAL A 104 0.33 7.59 5.28
CA VAL A 104 0.34 7.37 3.83
C VAL A 104 -0.76 8.22 3.23
N SER A 105 -0.47 8.94 2.17
CA SER A 105 -1.47 9.69 1.39
C SER A 105 -1.26 9.47 -0.10
N PHE A 106 -2.37 9.41 -0.82
CA PHE A 106 -2.41 9.35 -2.26
C PHE A 106 -3.11 10.58 -2.78
N THR A 107 -2.52 11.23 -3.77
CA THR A 107 -3.08 12.40 -4.43
C THR A 107 -3.12 12.14 -5.93
N MET A 108 -4.28 12.33 -6.53
CA MET A 108 -4.45 12.28 -7.98
C MET A 108 -4.76 13.68 -8.50
N CYS A 109 -3.98 14.11 -9.49
CA CYS A 109 -4.16 15.36 -10.21
C CYS A 109 -4.37 15.06 -11.72
N ASP A 110 -4.74 16.06 -12.49
CA ASP A 110 -5.01 15.89 -13.93
C ASP A 110 -3.82 15.32 -14.74
N SER A 111 -2.60 15.56 -14.25
CA SER A 111 -1.36 15.18 -14.96
C SER A 111 -0.53 14.12 -14.26
N HIS A 112 -0.84 13.78 -13.00
CA HIS A 112 -0.01 12.85 -12.25
C HIS A 112 -0.73 12.22 -11.05
N VAL A 113 -0.19 11.09 -10.58
CA VAL A 113 -0.49 10.49 -9.27
C VAL A 113 0.73 10.62 -8.38
N GLU A 114 0.50 10.95 -7.13
CA GLU A 114 1.53 11.06 -6.11
C GLU A 114 1.15 10.23 -4.89
N ALA A 115 2.10 9.43 -4.39
CA ALA A 115 2.00 8.71 -3.14
C ALA A 115 3.06 9.24 -2.17
N ASN A 116 2.62 9.71 -1.00
CA ASN A 116 3.49 10.22 0.04
C ASN A 116 3.48 9.28 1.24
N ILE A 117 4.64 8.77 1.60
CA ILE A 117 4.85 7.91 2.76
C ILE A 117 5.66 8.70 3.79
N THR A 118 5.13 8.78 5.02
CA THR A 118 5.86 9.31 6.17
C THR A 118 6.09 8.17 7.16
N TRP A 119 7.35 7.89 7.44
CA TRP A 119 7.77 6.89 8.40
C TRP A 119 7.77 7.43 9.84
N LYS A 120 7.66 6.58 10.84
CA LYS A 120 7.72 7.00 12.26
C LYS A 120 9.08 7.58 12.66
N ASN A 121 10.16 7.21 11.96
CA ASN A 121 11.49 7.79 12.16
C ASN A 121 11.65 9.21 11.58
N GLY A 122 10.61 9.76 10.97
CA GLY A 122 10.60 11.09 10.37
C GLY A 122 11.00 11.13 8.88
N GLN A 123 11.47 10.03 8.31
CA GLN A 123 11.75 9.96 6.88
C GLN A 123 10.45 10.14 6.09
N LYS A 124 10.58 10.80 4.94
CA LYS A 124 9.49 10.98 3.98
C LYS A 124 9.94 10.50 2.62
N GLU A 125 9.07 9.78 1.96
CA GLU A 125 9.28 9.31 0.60
C GLU A 125 8.08 9.73 -0.24
N THR A 126 8.35 10.26 -1.42
CA THR A 126 7.33 10.66 -2.38
C THR A 126 7.56 9.88 -3.66
N PHE A 127 6.53 9.26 -4.14
CA PHE A 127 6.49 8.54 -5.40
C PHE A 127 5.53 9.29 -6.30
N ARG A 128 6.03 9.79 -7.44
CA ARG A 128 5.24 10.54 -8.41
C ARG A 128 5.29 9.86 -9.76
N ARG A 129 4.14 9.83 -10.41
CA ARG A 129 4.03 9.44 -11.80
C ARG A 129 3.22 10.45 -12.59
N ASP A 130 3.82 10.96 -13.65
CA ASP A 130 3.17 11.84 -14.59
C ASP A 130 2.43 11.03 -15.66
N PHE A 131 1.22 11.47 -15.98
CA PHE A 131 0.46 11.02 -17.13
C PHE A 131 0.68 12.01 -18.27
N HIS A 132 1.38 11.61 -19.31
CA HIS A 132 1.40 12.39 -20.54
C HIS A 132 0.15 12.02 -21.33
N PRO A 133 -0.77 12.95 -21.62
CA PRO A 133 -1.76 12.73 -22.64
C PRO A 133 -0.99 12.56 -23.96
N ASP A 134 -1.02 11.35 -24.49
CA ASP A 134 -0.52 11.09 -25.84
C ASP A 134 -1.22 12.06 -26.80
N ASN A 135 -0.52 13.06 -27.29
CA ASN A 135 -0.94 13.83 -28.45
C ASN A 135 -0.96 12.84 -29.62
N GLY A 136 -2.14 12.31 -29.90
CA GLY A 136 -2.37 11.28 -30.88
C GLY A 136 -1.85 11.67 -32.27
N ASN A 137 -0.62 11.28 -32.56
CA ASN A 137 -0.07 11.14 -33.89
C ASN A 137 1.07 10.12 -33.85
N SER A 138 0.72 8.85 -33.81
CA SER A 138 1.55 7.77 -34.35
C SER A 138 0.69 6.52 -34.53
N GLU A 139 0.38 6.29 -35.79
CA GLU A 139 -0.02 4.97 -36.28
C GLU A 139 1.14 4.03 -36.07
N ASP A 140 1.16 3.31 -34.96
CA ASP A 140 1.65 1.93 -34.93
C ASP A 140 1.34 1.27 -33.57
N GLY A 141 0.92 0.03 -33.62
CA GLY A 141 0.39 -0.71 -32.49
C GLY A 141 1.46 -1.20 -31.53
N GLY A 142 1.56 -0.55 -30.38
CA GLY A 142 2.45 -0.98 -29.29
C GLY A 142 2.54 0.07 -28.20
N ARG A 143 1.49 0.22 -27.37
CA ARG A 143 1.52 1.16 -26.26
C ARG A 143 2.38 0.64 -25.11
N ALA A 144 3.65 0.99 -25.12
CA ALA A 144 4.49 0.91 -23.95
C ALA A 144 4.37 2.22 -23.17
N PHE A 145 3.79 2.18 -21.97
CA PHE A 145 3.82 3.30 -21.04
C PHE A 145 5.23 3.44 -20.48
N HIS A 146 5.98 4.42 -20.94
CA HIS A 146 7.26 4.82 -20.37
C HIS A 146 7.03 6.02 -19.42
N GLY A 147 6.88 5.75 -18.13
CA GLY A 147 6.94 6.77 -17.09
C GLY A 147 8.05 6.40 -16.12
N SER A 148 9.05 7.25 -15.98
CA SER A 148 10.09 7.10 -14.94
C SER A 148 9.53 7.55 -13.59
N PHE A 149 9.76 6.77 -12.55
CA PHE A 149 9.45 7.15 -11.17
C PHE A 149 10.66 7.88 -10.58
N GLU A 150 10.48 9.10 -10.13
CA GLU A 150 11.50 9.80 -9.35
C GLU A 150 11.20 9.63 -7.86
N ARG A 151 12.14 9.00 -7.15
CA ARG A 151 12.15 8.90 -5.69
C ARG A 151 12.86 10.12 -5.11
N ALA A 152 12.13 10.99 -4.44
CA ALA A 152 12.70 12.08 -3.69
C ALA A 152 12.72 11.73 -2.20
N THR A 153 13.92 11.55 -1.64
CA THR A 153 14.11 11.39 -0.18
C THR A 153 14.44 12.75 0.41
N VAL A 154 13.56 13.27 1.23
CA VAL A 154 13.80 14.51 1.99
C VAL A 154 14.29 14.14 3.38
N LYS A 155 15.53 14.59 3.69
CA LYS A 155 16.13 14.47 5.02
C LYS A 155 15.50 15.44 6.01
#